data_0be9319ec9b77a10f5713d7dcbda3d06
#
_entry.id   0be9319ec9b77a10f5713d7dcbda3d06
#
_cell.length_a   1.000
_cell.length_b   1.000
_cell.length_c   1.000
_cell.angle_alpha   90.00
_cell.angle_beta   90.00
_cell.angle_gamma   90.00
#
_symmetry.space_group_name_H-M   'P 1'
#
loop_
_entity.id
_entity.type
_entity.pdbx_description
1 polymer ?
#
loop_
_entity_poly.entity_id
_entity_poly.type
_entity_poly.pdbx_seq_one_letter_code
_entity_poly.pdbx_strand_id
1 'polypeptide(L)'
;LKSWISIYRNYFVFGQIILDKITILAGFRNQFTYEFDGIENLKQLLKDKKGGVLISAHIGNFEISEHFFAEIDLNYQINIVTADLEHSAIKEYIESISEKKSSHKFIIIKEDMSHIFDINKVLSNNEVICFTGDRYFQGNKLLKANFLGKEAHFPAGPFMIASRLGVPVIFVYVMKEKNLHYHLYARTANTKHRDAQGLLNAYIQNIEQMVKKYPLQWFNFFDFWEEKE
;
A
#
# COMPACT_ATOMS: atom_id res chain seq x y z
N LEU A 1 5.54 -3.96 31.30
CA LEU A 1 6.09 -2.60 31.08
C LEU A 1 6.63 -2.41 29.64
N LYS A 2 7.44 -3.36 29.12
CA LYS A 2 8.00 -3.25 27.77
C LYS A 2 6.93 -3.21 26.67
N SER A 3 5.82 -3.93 26.82
CA SER A 3 4.70 -3.96 25.87
C SER A 3 4.01 -2.58 25.77
N TRP A 4 3.68 -1.94 26.90
CA TRP A 4 3.03 -0.62 26.92
C TRP A 4 3.89 0.46 26.30
N ILE A 5 5.21 0.43 26.53
CA ILE A 5 6.16 1.37 25.90
C ILE A 5 6.16 1.17 24.38
N SER A 6 6.12 -0.06 23.90
CA SER A 6 6.08 -0.34 22.46
C SER A 6 4.77 0.15 21.81
N ILE A 7 3.63 -0.04 22.48
CA ILE A 7 2.33 0.47 22.04
C ILE A 7 2.37 2.00 21.96
N TYR A 8 2.81 2.69 23.03
CA TYR A 8 2.94 4.15 23.01
C TYR A 8 3.84 4.63 21.87
N ARG A 9 4.99 4.00 21.66
CA ARG A 9 5.92 4.36 20.58
C ARG A 9 5.32 4.12 19.20
N ASN A 10 4.52 3.06 19.00
CA ASN A 10 3.83 2.82 17.74
C ASN A 10 2.82 3.95 17.43
N TYR A 11 1.97 4.34 18.41
CA TYR A 11 1.06 5.49 18.26
C TYR A 11 1.80 6.81 18.03
N PHE A 12 2.93 7.02 18.71
CA PHE A 12 3.75 8.21 18.53
C PHE A 12 4.30 8.30 17.10
N VAL A 13 4.84 7.19 16.57
CA VAL A 13 5.32 7.12 15.19
C VAL A 13 4.18 7.31 14.19
N PHE A 14 3.01 6.74 14.46
CA PHE A 14 1.81 6.95 13.64
C PHE A 14 1.43 8.43 13.57
N GLY A 15 1.39 9.12 14.72
CA GLY A 15 1.15 10.57 14.76
C GLY A 15 2.18 11.37 13.95
N GLN A 16 3.47 11.02 14.04
CA GLN A 16 4.50 11.66 13.23
C GLN A 16 4.28 11.47 11.73
N ILE A 17 3.89 10.26 11.31
CA ILE A 17 3.62 9.95 9.89
C ILE A 17 2.41 10.75 9.37
N ILE A 18 1.37 10.93 10.17
CA ILE A 18 0.23 11.79 9.81
C ILE A 18 0.68 13.24 9.64
N LEU A 19 1.48 13.76 10.57
CA LEU A 19 2.00 15.13 10.47
C LEU A 19 2.89 15.31 9.24
N ASP A 20 3.77 14.36 8.96
CA ASP A 20 4.60 14.37 7.76
C ASP A 20 3.75 14.41 6.49
N LYS A 21 2.69 13.58 6.42
CA LYS A 21 1.74 13.56 5.30
C LYS A 21 1.10 14.94 5.10
N ILE A 22 0.57 15.53 6.18
CA ILE A 22 -0.04 16.86 6.13
C ILE A 22 0.99 17.90 5.68
N THR A 23 2.22 17.86 6.20
CA THR A 23 3.30 18.78 5.86
C THR A 23 3.66 18.71 4.37
N ILE A 24 3.76 17.50 3.82
CA ILE A 24 4.05 17.27 2.39
C ILE A 24 2.89 17.79 1.53
N LEU A 25 1.65 17.50 1.90
CA LEU A 25 0.46 17.96 1.18
C LEU A 25 0.27 19.48 1.23
N ALA A 26 0.71 20.13 2.31
CA ALA A 26 0.75 21.59 2.45
C ALA A 26 1.89 22.27 1.66
N GLY A 27 2.60 21.54 0.80
CA GLY A 27 3.65 22.11 -0.06
C GLY A 27 5.06 22.09 0.50
N PHE A 28 5.27 21.64 1.74
CA PHE A 28 6.61 21.63 2.40
C PHE A 28 7.43 20.37 2.12
N ARG A 29 7.20 19.73 0.96
CA ARG A 29 7.87 18.50 0.59
C ARG A 29 9.41 18.62 0.53
N ASN A 30 9.94 19.76 0.18
CA ASN A 30 11.38 20.03 0.11
C ASN A 30 12.13 19.89 1.44
N GLN A 31 11.43 19.78 2.56
CA GLN A 31 12.02 19.47 3.87
C GLN A 31 12.33 17.98 4.05
N PHE A 32 11.79 17.12 3.17
CA PHE A 32 11.93 15.68 3.25
C PHE A 32 12.98 15.20 2.27
N THR A 33 13.80 14.27 2.74
CA THR A 33 14.74 13.51 1.90
C THR A 33 14.25 12.08 1.73
N TYR A 34 14.73 11.41 0.71
CA TYR A 34 14.31 10.03 0.43
C TYR A 34 15.39 9.27 -0.34
N GLU A 35 15.30 7.96 -0.22
CA GLU A 35 16.07 7.03 -1.04
C GLU A 35 15.17 5.91 -1.55
N PHE A 36 15.59 5.28 -2.64
CA PHE A 36 14.87 4.18 -3.27
C PHE A 36 15.70 2.89 -3.24
N ASP A 37 15.04 1.80 -2.84
CA ASP A 37 15.56 0.45 -2.98
C ASP A 37 14.64 -0.35 -3.92
N GLY A 38 15.18 -0.71 -5.09
CA GLY A 38 14.44 -1.38 -6.15
C GLY A 38 13.67 -0.46 -7.10
N ILE A 39 14.09 0.79 -7.26
CA ILE A 39 13.48 1.75 -8.20
C ILE A 39 13.43 1.22 -9.63
N GLU A 40 14.43 0.44 -10.06
CA GLU A 40 14.48 -0.13 -11.40
C GLU A 40 13.31 -1.10 -11.66
N ASN A 41 12.78 -1.75 -10.62
CA ASN A 41 11.59 -2.60 -10.72
C ASN A 41 10.35 -1.78 -11.13
N LEU A 42 10.19 -0.59 -10.53
CA LEU A 42 9.11 0.33 -10.89
C LEU A 42 9.30 0.91 -12.29
N LYS A 43 10.52 1.35 -12.61
CA LYS A 43 10.83 1.86 -13.96
C LYS A 43 10.58 0.83 -15.04
N GLN A 44 10.95 -0.44 -14.81
CA GLN A 44 10.71 -1.53 -15.75
C GLN A 44 9.22 -1.80 -15.93
N LEU A 45 8.45 -1.88 -14.82
CA LEU A 45 6.99 -2.05 -14.86
C LEU A 45 6.35 -0.99 -15.74
N LEU A 46 6.78 0.25 -15.59
CA LEU A 46 6.19 1.41 -16.29
C LEU A 46 6.65 1.51 -17.76
N LYS A 47 7.88 1.09 -18.05
CA LYS A 47 8.46 1.11 -19.40
C LYS A 47 7.69 0.22 -20.37
N ASP A 48 7.18 -0.91 -19.91
CA ASP A 48 6.47 -1.88 -20.74
C ASP A 48 5.07 -1.42 -21.17
N LYS A 49 4.59 -0.28 -20.64
CA LYS A 49 3.28 0.32 -20.96
C LYS A 49 2.12 -0.69 -20.93
N LYS A 50 2.13 -1.58 -19.96
CA LYS A 50 1.08 -2.60 -19.76
C LYS A 50 0.25 -2.34 -18.52
N GLY A 51 0.50 -1.22 -17.84
CA GLY A 51 0.01 -1.02 -16.49
C GLY A 51 0.67 -1.97 -15.50
N GLY A 52 0.21 -1.97 -14.26
CA GLY A 52 0.74 -2.86 -13.25
C GLY A 52 -0.05 -2.84 -11.95
N VAL A 53 0.26 -3.78 -11.09
CA VAL A 53 -0.34 -3.89 -9.76
C VAL A 53 0.72 -3.61 -8.72
N LEU A 54 0.44 -2.67 -7.84
CA LEU A 54 1.17 -2.45 -6.60
C LEU A 54 0.39 -3.08 -5.45
N ILE A 55 1.06 -3.80 -4.58
CA ILE A 55 0.47 -4.29 -3.33
C ILE A 55 1.29 -3.75 -2.17
N SER A 56 0.63 -3.01 -1.30
CA SER A 56 1.20 -2.44 -0.08
C SER A 56 0.51 -3.02 1.16
N ALA A 57 0.76 -2.41 2.32
CA ALA A 57 0.14 -2.71 3.60
C ALA A 57 -0.11 -1.43 4.37
N HIS A 58 -0.83 -1.51 5.51
CA HIS A 58 -0.93 -0.41 6.47
C HIS A 58 0.38 -0.27 7.28
N ILE A 59 1.48 -0.14 6.57
CA ILE A 59 2.84 0.00 7.11
C ILE A 59 3.52 1.24 6.51
N GLY A 60 4.16 2.04 7.35
CA GLY A 60 4.81 3.27 6.90
C GLY A 60 3.81 4.30 6.36
N ASN A 61 4.16 4.98 5.28
CA ASN A 61 3.39 6.10 4.71
C ASN A 61 3.28 5.99 3.18
N PHE A 62 2.64 4.94 2.68
CA PHE A 62 2.54 4.71 1.23
C PHE A 62 1.90 5.88 0.48
N GLU A 63 0.95 6.59 1.08
CA GLU A 63 0.19 7.64 0.43
C GLU A 63 1.02 8.85 -0.02
N ILE A 64 2.21 9.07 0.59
CA ILE A 64 3.12 10.14 0.15
C ILE A 64 4.01 9.73 -1.03
N SER A 65 3.93 8.49 -1.51
CA SER A 65 4.81 7.96 -2.56
C SER A 65 4.74 8.77 -3.86
N GLU A 66 3.57 9.28 -4.24
CA GLU A 66 3.40 10.08 -5.45
C GLU A 66 4.29 11.32 -5.48
N HIS A 67 4.49 11.95 -4.32
CA HIS A 67 5.30 13.15 -4.20
C HIS A 67 6.80 12.88 -4.45
N PHE A 68 7.23 11.64 -4.26
CA PHE A 68 8.61 11.21 -4.52
C PHE A 68 8.77 10.65 -5.94
N PHE A 69 7.74 10.00 -6.48
CA PHE A 69 7.77 9.47 -7.85
C PHE A 69 7.83 10.57 -8.91
N ALA A 70 7.23 11.72 -8.66
CA ALA A 70 7.29 12.87 -9.57
C ALA A 70 8.74 13.35 -9.85
N GLU A 71 9.68 13.11 -8.94
CA GLU A 71 11.09 13.51 -9.13
C GLU A 71 11.93 12.55 -9.96
N ILE A 72 11.43 11.35 -10.18
CA ILE A 72 12.13 10.32 -10.96
C ILE A 72 11.47 10.08 -12.32
N ASP A 73 10.76 11.10 -12.85
CA ASP A 73 10.01 11.07 -14.11
C ASP A 73 8.96 9.93 -14.19
N LEU A 74 8.49 9.46 -13.03
CA LEU A 74 7.43 8.46 -12.95
C LEU A 74 6.05 9.15 -12.80
N ASN A 75 5.62 9.88 -13.82
CA ASN A 75 4.32 10.53 -13.89
C ASN A 75 3.23 9.52 -14.30
N TYR A 76 2.90 8.60 -13.42
CA TYR A 76 1.83 7.64 -13.66
C TYR A 76 0.64 7.89 -12.74
N GLN A 77 -0.54 7.71 -13.30
CA GLN A 77 -1.77 7.72 -12.53
C GLN A 77 -1.82 6.45 -11.66
N ILE A 78 -1.82 6.64 -10.34
CA ILE A 78 -2.03 5.55 -9.37
C ILE A 78 -3.49 5.54 -8.96
N ASN A 79 -4.12 4.38 -9.08
CA ASN A 79 -5.52 4.16 -8.72
C ASN A 79 -5.56 3.26 -7.48
N ILE A 80 -5.95 3.80 -6.34
CA ILE A 80 -6.01 3.07 -5.07
C ILE A 80 -7.35 2.36 -4.97
N VAL A 81 -7.32 1.04 -4.84
CA VAL A 81 -8.52 0.22 -4.64
C VAL A 81 -8.79 0.10 -3.16
N THR A 82 -9.93 0.60 -2.72
CA THR A 82 -10.32 0.65 -1.29
C THR A 82 -11.79 0.32 -1.09
N ALA A 83 -12.12 -0.26 0.06
CA ALA A 83 -13.51 -0.51 0.47
C ALA A 83 -14.09 0.65 1.30
N ASP A 84 -13.27 1.63 1.67
CA ASP A 84 -13.64 2.63 2.66
C ASP A 84 -14.14 3.91 2.00
N LEU A 85 -15.40 4.23 2.28
CA LEU A 85 -16.04 5.50 1.90
C LEU A 85 -15.83 6.62 2.94
N GLU A 86 -15.43 6.28 4.17
CA GLU A 86 -15.29 7.25 5.27
C GLU A 86 -14.07 8.18 5.09
N HIS A 87 -13.11 7.78 4.27
CA HIS A 87 -11.98 8.66 3.91
C HIS A 87 -12.38 9.91 3.11
N SER A 88 -13.62 10.00 2.62
CA SER A 88 -14.05 11.11 1.77
C SER A 88 -13.96 12.47 2.47
N ALA A 89 -14.46 12.61 3.70
CA ALA A 89 -14.49 13.89 4.41
C ALA A 89 -13.09 14.37 4.83
N ILE A 90 -12.24 13.46 5.32
CA ILE A 90 -10.83 13.78 5.66
C ILE A 90 -10.07 14.11 4.38
N LYS A 91 -10.32 13.36 3.31
CA LYS A 91 -9.71 13.60 2.00
C LYS A 91 -10.13 14.96 1.43
N GLU A 92 -11.42 15.30 1.42
CA GLU A 92 -11.93 16.59 0.99
C GLU A 92 -11.32 17.75 1.78
N TYR A 93 -11.17 17.59 3.10
CA TYR A 93 -10.48 18.57 3.93
C TYR A 93 -9.00 18.71 3.54
N ILE A 94 -8.27 17.60 3.39
CA ILE A 94 -6.87 17.60 2.99
C ILE A 94 -6.71 18.19 1.58
N GLU A 95 -7.57 17.85 0.63
CA GLU A 95 -7.57 18.43 -0.72
C GLU A 95 -7.86 19.93 -0.71
N SER A 96 -8.68 20.41 0.23
CA SER A 96 -8.98 21.85 0.37
C SER A 96 -7.78 22.69 0.84
N ILE A 97 -6.85 22.09 1.58
CA ILE A 97 -5.63 22.75 2.08
C ILE A 97 -4.38 22.46 1.24
N SER A 98 -4.48 21.55 0.27
CA SER A 98 -3.36 21.16 -0.60
C SER A 98 -3.17 22.16 -1.74
N GLU A 99 -1.95 22.64 -1.94
CA GLU A 99 -1.60 23.47 -3.11
C GLU A 99 -1.69 22.71 -4.44
N LYS A 100 -1.54 21.38 -4.41
CA LYS A 100 -1.68 20.50 -5.59
C LYS A 100 -2.72 19.43 -5.30
N LYS A 101 -3.65 19.23 -6.23
CA LYS A 101 -4.57 18.08 -6.19
C LYS A 101 -3.75 16.81 -6.24
N SER A 102 -4.05 15.87 -5.32
CA SER A 102 -3.50 14.51 -5.36
C SER A 102 -3.77 13.89 -6.74
N SER A 103 -2.76 13.28 -7.33
CA SER A 103 -2.91 12.53 -8.57
C SER A 103 -3.54 11.15 -8.34
N HIS A 104 -3.71 10.73 -7.09
CA HIS A 104 -4.35 9.47 -6.77
C HIS A 104 -5.84 9.49 -7.13
N LYS A 105 -6.29 8.49 -7.87
CA LYS A 105 -7.71 8.19 -8.04
C LYS A 105 -8.08 7.02 -7.14
N PHE A 106 -9.35 6.94 -6.76
CA PHE A 106 -9.87 5.88 -5.92
C PHE A 106 -10.86 5.03 -6.70
N ILE A 107 -10.69 3.72 -6.59
CA ILE A 107 -11.66 2.73 -7.07
C ILE A 107 -12.30 2.12 -5.82
N ILE A 108 -13.57 2.41 -5.62
CA ILE A 108 -14.30 1.92 -4.46
C ILE A 108 -14.78 0.50 -4.74
N ILE A 109 -14.47 -0.43 -3.83
CA ILE A 109 -14.96 -1.81 -3.89
C ILE A 109 -16.47 -1.78 -3.64
N LYS A 110 -17.23 -2.35 -4.57
CA LYS A 110 -18.70 -2.42 -4.52
C LYS A 110 -19.14 -3.88 -4.41
N GLU A 111 -20.27 -4.09 -3.75
CA GLU A 111 -20.85 -5.44 -3.57
C GLU A 111 -21.23 -6.11 -4.90
N ASP A 112 -21.68 -5.34 -5.88
CA ASP A 112 -22.04 -5.80 -7.23
C ASP A 112 -20.83 -6.14 -8.10
N MET A 113 -19.62 -6.07 -7.58
CA MET A 113 -18.35 -6.34 -8.28
C MET A 113 -18.08 -5.42 -9.48
N SER A 114 -18.82 -4.33 -9.65
CA SER A 114 -18.63 -3.40 -10.79
C SER A 114 -17.27 -2.72 -10.80
N HIS A 115 -16.60 -2.59 -9.66
CA HIS A 115 -15.23 -2.09 -9.54
C HIS A 115 -14.22 -2.89 -10.37
N ILE A 116 -14.49 -4.14 -10.74
CA ILE A 116 -13.62 -4.94 -11.61
C ILE A 116 -13.56 -4.34 -13.03
N PHE A 117 -14.65 -3.76 -13.52
CA PHE A 117 -14.63 -3.05 -14.81
C PHE A 117 -13.76 -1.81 -14.75
N ASP A 118 -13.80 -1.06 -13.63
CA ASP A 118 -12.95 0.11 -13.42
C ASP A 118 -11.48 -0.29 -13.37
N ILE A 119 -11.13 -1.39 -12.67
CA ILE A 119 -9.79 -1.96 -12.63
C ILE A 119 -9.30 -2.32 -14.03
N ASN A 120 -10.12 -3.03 -14.83
CA ASN A 120 -9.75 -3.40 -16.20
C ASN A 120 -9.55 -2.18 -17.09
N LYS A 121 -10.41 -1.15 -16.97
CA LYS A 121 -10.29 0.10 -17.70
C LYS A 121 -8.98 0.82 -17.39
N VAL A 122 -8.62 0.92 -16.13
CA VAL A 122 -7.38 1.54 -15.65
C VAL A 122 -6.16 0.83 -16.25
N LEU A 123 -6.11 -0.49 -16.19
CA LEU A 123 -5.00 -1.26 -16.76
C LEU A 123 -4.94 -1.16 -18.28
N SER A 124 -6.10 -1.12 -18.97
CA SER A 124 -6.15 -0.91 -20.42
C SER A 124 -5.60 0.47 -20.85
N ASN A 125 -5.65 1.43 -19.95
CA ASN A 125 -5.03 2.74 -20.14
C ASN A 125 -3.54 2.78 -19.77
N ASN A 126 -2.94 1.63 -19.45
CA ASN A 126 -1.56 1.51 -18.96
C ASN A 126 -1.32 2.24 -17.63
N GLU A 127 -2.37 2.47 -16.84
CA GLU A 127 -2.28 3.05 -15.52
C GLU A 127 -1.95 1.98 -14.47
N VAL A 128 -1.65 2.39 -13.25
CA VAL A 128 -1.26 1.51 -12.15
C VAL A 128 -2.39 1.43 -11.13
N ILE A 129 -2.67 0.22 -10.65
CA ILE A 129 -3.58 0.01 -9.51
C ILE A 129 -2.78 -0.35 -8.26
N CYS A 130 -3.26 0.10 -7.10
CA CYS A 130 -2.66 -0.19 -5.80
C CYS A 130 -3.69 -0.81 -4.86
N PHE A 131 -3.32 -1.92 -4.23
CA PHE A 131 -4.07 -2.57 -3.17
C PHE A 131 -3.31 -2.52 -1.85
N THR A 132 -4.06 -2.56 -0.73
CA THR A 132 -3.52 -2.98 0.56
C THR A 132 -3.87 -4.46 0.76
N GLY A 133 -2.86 -5.25 1.16
CA GLY A 133 -2.98 -6.71 1.26
C GLY A 133 -3.19 -7.25 2.67
N ASP A 134 -3.29 -6.39 3.69
CA ASP A 134 -3.24 -6.77 5.10
C ASP A 134 -4.53 -6.48 5.89
N ARG A 135 -5.57 -5.90 5.27
CA ARG A 135 -6.86 -5.68 5.92
C ARG A 135 -8.01 -6.30 5.15
N TYR A 136 -8.97 -6.84 5.89
CA TYR A 136 -10.19 -7.38 5.35
C TYR A 136 -11.40 -6.95 6.20
N PHE A 137 -12.58 -6.97 5.58
CA PHE A 137 -13.85 -6.67 6.23
C PHE A 137 -14.66 -7.95 6.38
N GLN A 138 -15.64 -7.92 7.26
CA GLN A 138 -16.57 -9.03 7.45
C GLN A 138 -17.25 -9.37 6.12
N GLY A 139 -17.33 -10.67 5.79
CA GLY A 139 -17.88 -11.14 4.52
C GLY A 139 -16.87 -11.25 3.37
N ASN A 140 -15.65 -10.75 3.53
CA ASN A 140 -14.62 -10.96 2.52
C ASN A 140 -14.21 -12.44 2.43
N LYS A 141 -13.90 -12.89 1.21
CA LYS A 141 -13.19 -14.16 1.01
C LYS A 141 -11.76 -14.01 1.53
N LEU A 142 -11.31 -14.98 2.33
CA LEU A 142 -10.00 -14.95 2.98
C LEU A 142 -9.09 -16.05 2.43
N LEU A 143 -7.80 -15.78 2.46
CA LEU A 143 -6.71 -16.74 2.33
C LEU A 143 -6.00 -16.86 3.67
N LYS A 144 -5.44 -18.02 3.96
CA LYS A 144 -4.68 -18.30 5.17
C LYS A 144 -3.20 -18.40 4.87
N ALA A 145 -2.38 -17.89 5.77
CA ALA A 145 -0.94 -18.09 5.71
C ALA A 145 -0.30 -17.88 7.09
N ASN A 146 0.90 -18.41 7.27
CA ASN A 146 1.68 -18.16 8.48
C ASN A 146 2.33 -16.78 8.38
N PHE A 147 2.04 -15.93 9.36
CA PHE A 147 2.59 -14.58 9.47
C PHE A 147 3.14 -14.36 10.88
N LEU A 148 4.43 -14.02 10.97
CA LEU A 148 5.16 -13.85 12.24
C LEU A 148 5.03 -15.06 13.18
N GLY A 149 4.97 -16.28 12.62
CA GLY A 149 4.93 -17.53 13.35
C GLY A 149 3.54 -18.02 13.78
N LYS A 150 2.46 -17.33 13.39
CA LYS A 150 1.08 -17.73 13.64
C LYS A 150 0.27 -17.75 12.36
N GLU A 151 -0.74 -18.63 12.26
CA GLU A 151 -1.71 -18.59 11.18
C GLU A 151 -2.51 -17.29 11.25
N ALA A 152 -2.65 -16.63 10.13
CA ALA A 152 -3.40 -15.38 9.98
C ALA A 152 -4.24 -15.38 8.71
N HIS A 153 -5.26 -14.53 8.69
CA HIS A 153 -6.18 -14.37 7.58
C HIS A 153 -5.88 -13.09 6.80
N PHE A 154 -5.93 -13.20 5.48
CA PHE A 154 -5.66 -12.11 4.54
C PHE A 154 -6.80 -11.97 3.53
N PRO A 155 -7.10 -10.76 3.03
CA PRO A 155 -8.11 -10.59 1.99
C PRO A 155 -7.71 -11.34 0.72
N ALA A 156 -8.59 -12.19 0.19
CA ALA A 156 -8.31 -12.92 -1.05
C ALA A 156 -8.34 -11.99 -2.29
N GLY A 157 -9.14 -10.94 -2.26
CA GLY A 157 -9.39 -10.05 -3.41
C GLY A 157 -8.14 -9.54 -4.10
N PRO A 158 -7.23 -8.82 -3.41
CA PRO A 158 -6.01 -8.29 -4.00
C PRO A 158 -5.17 -9.35 -4.71
N PHE A 159 -4.98 -10.52 -4.08
CA PHE A 159 -4.14 -11.59 -4.60
C PHE A 159 -4.82 -12.35 -5.74
N MET A 160 -6.12 -12.57 -5.66
CA MET A 160 -6.90 -13.21 -6.73
C MET A 160 -6.94 -12.34 -7.99
N ILE A 161 -7.16 -11.03 -7.83
CA ILE A 161 -7.20 -10.10 -8.96
C ILE A 161 -5.80 -10.00 -9.56
N ALA A 162 -4.79 -9.66 -8.77
CA ALA A 162 -3.42 -9.46 -9.23
C ALA A 162 -2.86 -10.71 -9.96
N SER A 163 -3.10 -11.92 -9.43
CA SER A 163 -2.62 -13.16 -10.07
C SER A 163 -3.31 -13.51 -11.39
N ARG A 164 -4.49 -12.92 -11.69
CA ARG A 164 -5.26 -13.19 -12.92
C ARG A 164 -5.00 -12.19 -14.03
N LEU A 165 -4.57 -10.98 -13.71
CA LEU A 165 -4.49 -9.88 -14.69
C LEU A 165 -3.34 -10.03 -15.70
N GLY A 166 -2.35 -10.88 -15.42
CA GLY A 166 -1.20 -11.10 -16.33
C GLY A 166 -0.31 -9.88 -16.52
N VAL A 167 -0.38 -8.93 -15.60
CA VAL A 167 0.47 -7.74 -15.54
C VAL A 167 1.50 -7.87 -14.42
N PRO A 168 2.62 -7.12 -14.47
CA PRO A 168 3.61 -7.15 -13.41
C PRO A 168 3.01 -6.77 -12.04
N VAL A 169 3.45 -7.44 -10.98
CA VAL A 169 3.07 -7.17 -9.59
C VAL A 169 4.30 -6.77 -8.80
N ILE A 170 4.20 -5.66 -8.07
CA ILE A 170 5.30 -5.15 -7.23
C ILE A 170 4.77 -4.89 -5.83
N PHE A 171 5.48 -5.37 -4.82
CA PHE A 171 5.27 -4.98 -3.43
C PHE A 171 5.99 -3.67 -3.15
N VAL A 172 5.26 -2.71 -2.57
CA VAL A 172 5.78 -1.35 -2.35
C VAL A 172 5.55 -0.90 -0.91
N TYR A 173 6.58 -0.30 -0.33
CA TYR A 173 6.51 0.23 1.04
C TYR A 173 7.24 1.57 1.11
N VAL A 174 6.74 2.50 1.93
CA VAL A 174 7.34 3.81 2.16
C VAL A 174 7.56 3.98 3.65
N MET A 175 8.79 3.81 4.08
CA MET A 175 9.13 3.70 5.50
C MET A 175 9.79 4.99 5.99
N LYS A 176 9.31 5.49 7.13
CA LYS A 176 9.91 6.64 7.80
C LYS A 176 11.23 6.23 8.45
N GLU A 177 12.26 6.97 8.16
CA GLU A 177 13.55 6.92 8.84
C GLU A 177 13.71 8.12 9.81
N LYS A 178 14.93 8.41 10.23
CA LYS A 178 15.23 9.57 11.07
C LYS A 178 15.22 10.86 10.27
N ASN A 179 15.00 11.98 10.94
CA ASN A 179 15.21 13.34 10.39
C ASN A 179 14.44 13.64 9.09
N LEU A 180 13.14 13.34 9.02
CA LEU A 180 12.31 13.59 7.85
C LEU A 180 12.80 12.85 6.57
N HIS A 181 13.49 11.73 6.75
CA HIS A 181 13.92 10.87 5.68
C HIS A 181 12.96 9.69 5.48
N TYR A 182 12.70 9.34 4.23
CA TYR A 182 11.87 8.20 3.85
C TYR A 182 12.64 7.24 2.96
N HIS A 183 12.47 5.95 3.20
CA HIS A 183 13.04 4.88 2.39
C HIS A 183 11.91 4.15 1.67
N LEU A 184 11.96 4.17 0.34
CA LEU A 184 10.97 3.56 -0.54
C LEU A 184 11.49 2.22 -1.03
N TYR A 185 10.70 1.17 -0.84
CA TYR A 185 11.02 -0.20 -1.26
C TYR A 185 10.10 -0.64 -2.38
N ALA A 186 10.67 -1.25 -3.43
CA ALA A 186 9.93 -1.90 -4.49
C ALA A 186 10.50 -3.29 -4.77
N ARG A 187 9.66 -4.32 -4.65
CA ARG A 187 10.05 -5.72 -4.81
C ARG A 187 9.14 -6.41 -5.82
N THR A 188 9.71 -6.90 -6.89
CA THR A 188 8.96 -7.64 -7.93
C THR A 188 8.43 -8.96 -7.35
N ALA A 189 7.16 -9.23 -7.55
CA ALA A 189 6.57 -10.50 -7.22
C ALA A 189 6.64 -11.45 -8.43
N ASN A 190 7.29 -12.61 -8.25
CA ASN A 190 7.24 -13.70 -9.23
C ASN A 190 5.90 -14.42 -9.06
N THR A 191 4.94 -14.10 -9.92
CA THR A 191 3.58 -14.60 -9.82
C THR A 191 3.31 -15.62 -10.92
N LYS A 192 2.77 -16.78 -10.56
CA LYS A 192 2.18 -17.70 -11.53
C LYS A 192 0.74 -17.29 -11.81
N HIS A 193 0.30 -17.44 -13.05
CA HIS A 193 -1.07 -17.10 -13.42
C HIS A 193 -2.08 -17.90 -12.58
N ARG A 194 -3.05 -17.20 -11.99
CA ARG A 194 -4.10 -17.73 -11.09
C ARG A 194 -3.61 -18.37 -9.79
N ASP A 195 -2.38 -18.10 -9.38
CA ASP A 195 -1.82 -18.57 -8.11
C ASP A 195 -1.89 -17.47 -7.06
N ALA A 196 -3.09 -17.22 -6.55
CA ALA A 196 -3.32 -16.22 -5.49
C ALA A 196 -2.63 -16.61 -4.18
N GLN A 197 -2.55 -17.90 -3.83
CA GLN A 197 -1.90 -18.35 -2.61
C GLN A 197 -0.38 -18.19 -2.70
N GLY A 198 0.22 -18.51 -3.84
CA GLY A 198 1.66 -18.28 -4.06
C GLY A 198 2.01 -16.81 -4.01
N LEU A 199 1.17 -15.92 -4.57
CA LEU A 199 1.34 -14.47 -4.48
C LEU A 199 1.22 -13.98 -3.02
N LEU A 200 0.24 -14.46 -2.26
CA LEU A 200 0.12 -14.17 -0.84
C LEU A 200 1.37 -14.60 -0.06
N ASN A 201 1.87 -15.81 -0.30
CA ASN A 201 3.08 -16.30 0.39
C ASN A 201 4.30 -15.40 0.09
N ALA A 202 4.48 -14.96 -1.15
CA ALA A 202 5.53 -14.02 -1.53
C ALA A 202 5.34 -12.65 -0.86
N TYR A 203 4.09 -12.16 -0.78
CA TYR A 203 3.76 -10.92 -0.07
C TYR A 203 4.12 -11.02 1.43
N ILE A 204 3.77 -12.13 2.08
CA ILE A 204 4.07 -12.37 3.50
C ILE A 204 5.57 -12.33 3.77
N GLN A 205 6.36 -13.00 2.95
CA GLN A 205 7.82 -12.96 3.08
C GLN A 205 8.36 -11.52 3.02
N ASN A 206 7.79 -10.69 2.17
CA ASN A 206 8.20 -9.29 2.03
C ASN A 206 7.73 -8.42 3.21
N ILE A 207 6.45 -8.49 3.59
CA ILE A 207 5.93 -7.67 4.68
C ILE A 207 6.56 -8.05 6.03
N GLU A 208 6.87 -9.33 6.26
CA GLU A 208 7.60 -9.75 7.47
C GLU A 208 8.98 -9.11 7.57
N GLN A 209 9.69 -8.97 6.45
CA GLN A 209 10.98 -8.27 6.44
C GLN A 209 10.80 -6.81 6.82
N MET A 210 9.77 -6.16 6.30
CA MET A 210 9.46 -4.76 6.64
C MET A 210 9.06 -4.61 8.11
N VAL A 211 8.17 -5.47 8.62
CA VAL A 211 7.75 -5.42 10.03
C VAL A 211 8.92 -5.71 10.97
N LYS A 212 9.81 -6.64 10.63
CA LYS A 212 11.02 -6.92 11.42
C LYS A 212 11.99 -5.73 11.42
N LYS A 213 12.16 -5.05 10.29
CA LYS A 213 13.03 -3.87 10.17
C LYS A 213 12.42 -2.62 10.81
N TYR A 214 11.11 -2.43 10.68
CA TYR A 214 10.36 -1.26 11.16
C TYR A 214 9.18 -1.65 12.07
N PRO A 215 9.43 -2.29 13.22
CA PRO A 215 8.37 -2.90 14.03
C PRO A 215 7.37 -1.92 14.63
N LEU A 216 7.68 -0.62 14.63
CA LEU A 216 6.79 0.44 15.13
C LEU A 216 5.98 1.13 14.03
N GLN A 217 6.06 0.67 12.79
CA GLN A 217 5.40 1.31 11.66
C GLN A 217 4.33 0.44 10.99
N TRP A 218 3.97 -0.69 11.55
CA TRP A 218 2.81 -1.46 11.12
C TRP A 218 1.60 -1.03 11.96
N PHE A 219 0.65 -0.33 11.32
CA PHE A 219 -0.46 0.33 11.97
C PHE A 219 -1.73 -0.52 11.90
N ASN A 220 -1.62 -1.73 12.40
CA ASN A 220 -2.70 -2.69 12.48
C ASN A 220 -3.31 -2.67 13.89
N PHE A 221 -4.32 -1.80 14.10
CA PHE A 221 -4.92 -1.51 15.39
C PHE A 221 -6.13 -2.41 15.70
N PHE A 222 -6.14 -3.66 15.22
CA PHE A 222 -7.13 -4.67 15.54
C PHE A 222 -6.45 -6.01 15.85
N ASP A 223 -7.18 -6.97 16.41
CA ASP A 223 -6.64 -8.31 16.65
C ASP A 223 -6.49 -9.08 15.34
N PHE A 224 -5.27 -9.11 14.83
CA PHE A 224 -4.94 -9.67 13.52
C PHE A 224 -4.97 -11.20 13.51
N TRP A 225 -4.77 -11.83 14.67
CA TRP A 225 -4.75 -13.28 14.83
C TRP A 225 -5.97 -13.85 15.54
N GLU A 226 -7.03 -13.04 15.71
CA GLU A 226 -8.29 -13.51 16.26
C GLU A 226 -8.88 -14.61 15.36
N GLU A 227 -9.14 -15.78 15.94
CA GLU A 227 -9.88 -16.83 15.25
C GLU A 227 -11.31 -16.33 15.03
N LYS A 228 -11.68 -16.10 13.79
CA LYS A 228 -13.06 -15.83 13.43
C LYS A 228 -13.76 -17.17 13.19
N GLU A 229 -14.69 -17.48 14.10
CA GLU A 229 -15.66 -18.56 13.92
C GLU A 229 -16.49 -18.41 12.64
#